data_c76af9e8562a903d7c772de7beb9dfa0
#
_entry.id   c76af9e8562a903d7c772de7beb9dfa0
#
_cell.length_a   1.000
_cell.length_b   1.000
_cell.length_c   1.000
_cell.angle_alpha   90.00
_cell.angle_beta   90.00
_cell.angle_gamma   90.00
#
_symmetry.space_group_name_H-M   'P 1'
#
loop_
_entity.id
_entity.type
_entity.pdbx_description
1 polymer ?
#
loop_
_entity_poly.entity_id
_entity_poly.type
_entity_poly.pdbx_seq_one_letter_code
_entity_poly.pdbx_strand_id
1 'polypeptide(L)'
;MNDAPEFQPYGLPHLTVIFITIVLPFVLAGLVRRTQSQRIEKLIIAVLSSVLILNYLAYLIFIRSQGTMDWRQMLPMQMCDWGIVVVIVAMWTGRQRWFEVAYFWGIGGTLQAVLTPNLRYGFPDWRFISFFTSHCGIIIGVVFLMLTRRYRPYPMSIVRGWLWSEFYFVVTLIVDKVTGFNYGFLLHKPEAFSVLSFLSDSWPLYLTQLHGVALLFFLVLYAPFAVFDAAKRGFVGKTGKQEATL
;
A
#
# COMPACT_ATOMS: atom_id res chain seq x y z
N MET A 1 -0.60 -11.01 -32.08
CA MET A 1 -0.46 -11.81 -30.83
C MET A 1 0.67 -11.16 -30.07
N ASN A 2 0.46 -10.74 -28.83
CA ASN A 2 1.53 -10.13 -28.03
C ASN A 2 2.42 -11.27 -27.52
N ASP A 3 3.66 -11.35 -28.03
CA ASP A 3 4.70 -12.29 -27.58
C ASP A 3 5.30 -11.86 -26.21
N ALA A 4 4.50 -11.24 -25.37
CA ALA A 4 4.94 -10.84 -24.03
C ALA A 4 5.20 -12.10 -23.19
N PRO A 5 6.37 -12.20 -22.52
CA PRO A 5 6.68 -13.34 -21.69
C PRO A 5 5.64 -13.48 -20.57
N GLU A 6 5.35 -14.72 -20.18
CA GLU A 6 4.49 -15.02 -19.04
C GLU A 6 5.15 -14.61 -17.73
N PHE A 7 4.37 -14.10 -16.80
CA PHE A 7 4.87 -13.77 -15.47
C PHE A 7 5.33 -15.02 -14.73
N GLN A 8 6.56 -14.98 -14.24
CA GLN A 8 7.13 -16.05 -13.42
C GLN A 8 7.26 -15.57 -11.97
N PRO A 9 6.43 -16.09 -11.06
CA PRO A 9 6.57 -15.79 -9.63
C PRO A 9 7.99 -16.14 -9.14
N TYR A 10 8.61 -15.20 -8.43
CA TYR A 10 9.97 -15.33 -7.90
C TYR A 10 11.07 -15.56 -8.95
N GLY A 11 10.78 -15.36 -10.23
CA GLY A 11 11.79 -15.27 -11.28
C GLY A 11 12.66 -14.01 -11.10
N LEU A 12 13.77 -13.93 -11.82
CA LEU A 12 14.75 -12.84 -11.66
C LEU A 12 14.15 -11.43 -11.73
N PRO A 13 13.26 -11.08 -12.69
CA PRO A 13 12.64 -9.76 -12.69
C PRO A 13 11.80 -9.49 -11.44
N HIS A 14 11.03 -10.47 -10.95
CA HIS A 14 10.21 -10.32 -9.76
C HIS A 14 11.08 -10.16 -8.50
N LEU A 15 12.11 -10.96 -8.32
CA LEU A 15 13.05 -10.82 -7.20
C LEU A 15 13.78 -9.48 -7.23
N THR A 16 14.10 -8.97 -8.43
CA THR A 16 14.74 -7.67 -8.60
C THR A 16 13.84 -6.53 -8.08
N VAL A 17 12.55 -6.54 -8.43
CA VAL A 17 11.63 -5.49 -7.93
C VAL A 17 11.39 -5.61 -6.43
N ILE A 18 11.32 -6.82 -5.87
CA ILE A 18 11.25 -7.03 -4.42
C ILE A 18 12.50 -6.47 -3.74
N PHE A 19 13.68 -6.78 -4.26
CA PHE A 19 14.96 -6.27 -3.73
C PHE A 19 15.01 -4.73 -3.76
N ILE A 20 14.64 -4.12 -4.89
CA ILE A 20 14.58 -2.65 -5.01
C ILE A 20 13.59 -2.08 -3.99
N THR A 21 12.43 -2.69 -3.83
CA THR A 21 11.39 -2.23 -2.87
C THR A 21 11.91 -2.22 -1.43
N ILE A 22 12.72 -3.22 -1.07
CA ILE A 22 13.33 -3.30 0.26
C ILE A 22 14.47 -2.31 0.41
N VAL A 23 15.39 -2.24 -0.56
CA VAL A 23 16.66 -1.50 -0.40
C VAL A 23 16.51 0.00 -0.63
N LEU A 24 15.73 0.39 -1.65
CA LEU A 24 15.65 1.79 -2.08
C LEU A 24 15.22 2.77 -0.99
N PRO A 25 14.22 2.51 -0.15
CA PRO A 25 13.83 3.46 0.90
C PRO A 25 14.95 3.70 1.93
N PHE A 26 15.77 2.69 2.23
CA PHE A 26 16.92 2.85 3.13
C PHE A 26 18.02 3.71 2.49
N VAL A 27 18.30 3.51 1.21
CA VAL A 27 19.26 4.34 0.46
C VAL A 27 18.81 5.80 0.44
N LEU A 28 17.54 6.04 0.07
CA LEU A 28 16.97 7.39 0.01
C LEU A 28 16.95 8.06 1.40
N ALA A 29 16.53 7.34 2.43
CA ALA A 29 16.55 7.85 3.79
C ALA A 29 17.98 8.08 4.32
N GLY A 30 18.91 7.19 3.97
CA GLY A 30 20.33 7.34 4.28
C GLY A 30 20.91 8.63 3.65
N LEU A 31 20.57 8.93 2.41
CA LEU A 31 20.97 10.16 1.73
C LEU A 31 20.44 11.40 2.44
N VAL A 32 19.15 11.43 2.81
CA VAL A 32 18.55 12.56 3.56
C VAL A 32 19.24 12.73 4.92
N ARG A 33 19.46 11.63 5.65
CA ARG A 33 20.09 11.66 6.96
C ARG A 33 21.55 12.11 6.90
N ARG A 34 22.30 11.68 5.87
CA ARG A 34 23.69 12.04 5.68
C ARG A 34 23.86 13.52 5.32
N THR A 35 22.99 14.03 4.46
CA THR A 35 23.07 15.41 3.98
C THR A 35 22.38 16.41 4.90
N GLN A 36 21.44 15.98 5.74
CA GLN A 36 20.57 16.82 6.58
C GLN A 36 19.86 17.93 5.77
N SER A 37 19.68 17.72 4.46
CA SER A 37 19.19 18.71 3.53
C SER A 37 17.70 18.56 3.25
N GLN A 38 16.91 19.55 3.66
CA GLN A 38 15.49 19.61 3.30
C GLN A 38 15.25 19.70 1.78
N ARG A 39 16.20 20.25 1.01
CA ARG A 39 16.09 20.32 -0.46
C ARG A 39 16.18 18.93 -1.05
N ILE A 40 17.09 18.09 -0.58
CA ILE A 40 17.24 16.71 -1.02
C ILE A 40 15.99 15.89 -0.65
N GLU A 41 15.47 16.05 0.57
CA GLU A 41 14.23 15.37 0.96
C GLU A 41 13.06 15.76 0.05
N LYS A 42 12.86 17.07 -0.22
CA LYS A 42 11.82 17.56 -1.12
C LYS A 42 12.01 17.07 -2.56
N LEU A 43 13.25 17.00 -3.03
CA LEU A 43 13.54 16.46 -4.37
C LEU A 43 13.18 14.97 -4.46
N ILE A 44 13.54 14.17 -3.46
CA ILE A 44 13.16 12.75 -3.41
C ILE A 44 11.64 12.60 -3.41
N ILE A 45 10.94 13.36 -2.59
CA ILE A 45 9.46 13.37 -2.55
C ILE A 45 8.89 13.73 -3.92
N ALA A 46 9.43 14.76 -4.57
CA ALA A 46 8.98 15.18 -5.89
C ALA A 46 9.20 14.07 -6.93
N VAL A 47 10.37 13.43 -6.93
CA VAL A 47 10.69 12.33 -7.87
C VAL A 47 9.77 11.15 -7.62
N LEU A 48 9.61 10.67 -6.38
CA LEU A 48 8.72 9.55 -6.06
C LEU A 48 7.27 9.85 -6.45
N SER A 49 6.78 11.06 -6.14
CA SER A 49 5.43 11.47 -6.51
C SER A 49 5.26 11.55 -8.03
N SER A 50 6.24 12.11 -8.75
CA SER A 50 6.20 12.21 -10.22
C SER A 50 6.22 10.83 -10.86
N VAL A 51 7.04 9.89 -10.37
CA VAL A 51 7.07 8.51 -10.87
C VAL A 51 5.70 7.86 -10.71
N LEU A 52 5.06 7.98 -9.55
CA LEU A 52 3.74 7.39 -9.31
C LEU A 52 2.66 8.02 -10.22
N ILE A 53 2.63 9.35 -10.33
CA ILE A 53 1.64 10.07 -11.15
C ILE A 53 1.85 9.74 -12.63
N LEU A 54 3.08 9.86 -13.14
CA LEU A 54 3.38 9.61 -14.54
C LEU A 54 3.15 8.15 -14.93
N ASN A 55 3.49 7.21 -14.05
CA ASN A 55 3.19 5.79 -14.26
C ASN A 55 1.67 5.56 -14.35
N TYR A 56 0.88 6.15 -13.47
CA TYR A 56 -0.57 6.03 -13.52
C TYR A 56 -1.15 6.59 -14.82
N LEU A 57 -0.73 7.80 -15.21
CA LEU A 57 -1.19 8.42 -16.47
C LEU A 57 -0.75 7.61 -17.69
N ALA A 58 0.50 7.15 -17.72
CA ALA A 58 1.00 6.31 -18.82
C ALA A 58 0.25 4.96 -18.90
N TYR A 59 -0.13 4.38 -17.77
CA TYR A 59 -0.96 3.17 -17.74
C TYR A 59 -2.35 3.43 -18.33
N LEU A 60 -3.00 4.56 -18.02
CA LEU A 60 -4.28 4.93 -18.62
C LEU A 60 -4.17 5.10 -20.15
N ILE A 61 -3.11 5.77 -20.62
CA ILE A 61 -2.83 5.94 -22.06
C ILE A 61 -2.61 4.58 -22.71
N PHE A 62 -1.83 3.70 -22.08
CA PHE A 62 -1.56 2.36 -22.59
C PHE A 62 -2.85 1.56 -22.72
N ILE A 63 -3.66 1.46 -21.68
CA ILE A 63 -4.92 0.73 -21.73
C ILE A 63 -5.82 1.29 -22.84
N ARG A 64 -5.95 2.62 -22.95
CA ARG A 64 -6.74 3.24 -24.01
C ARG A 64 -6.23 2.86 -25.41
N SER A 65 -4.93 2.77 -25.59
CA SER A 65 -4.33 2.39 -26.90
C SER A 65 -4.64 0.95 -27.33
N GLN A 66 -4.99 0.07 -26.39
CA GLN A 66 -5.35 -1.33 -26.71
C GLN A 66 -6.72 -1.47 -27.39
N GLY A 67 -7.52 -0.43 -27.50
CA GLY A 67 -8.79 -0.40 -28.25
C GLY A 67 -9.94 -1.21 -27.64
N THR A 68 -9.70 -2.00 -26.61
CA THR A 68 -10.69 -2.89 -25.94
C THR A 68 -11.22 -2.29 -24.63
N MET A 69 -10.96 -1.01 -24.40
CA MET A 69 -11.14 -0.40 -23.12
C MET A 69 -12.57 -0.01 -22.82
N ASP A 70 -13.09 -0.53 -21.73
CA ASP A 70 -14.22 0.02 -21.02
C ASP A 70 -13.78 1.27 -20.19
N TRP A 71 -14.48 2.39 -20.36
CA TRP A 71 -14.24 3.63 -19.59
C TRP A 71 -14.26 3.40 -18.07
N ARG A 72 -15.00 2.39 -17.62
CA ARG A 72 -15.05 1.97 -16.22
C ARG A 72 -13.68 1.56 -15.68
N GLN A 73 -12.83 0.96 -16.49
CA GLN A 73 -11.47 0.59 -16.09
C GLN A 73 -10.55 1.80 -15.87
N MET A 74 -10.94 2.99 -16.31
CA MET A 74 -10.18 4.23 -16.10
C MET A 74 -10.49 4.92 -14.77
N LEU A 75 -11.58 4.56 -14.11
CA LEU A 75 -11.93 5.18 -12.85
C LEU A 75 -10.92 4.77 -11.77
N PRO A 76 -10.39 5.73 -11.00
CA PRO A 76 -9.40 5.46 -9.95
C PRO A 76 -10.09 4.90 -8.69
N MET A 77 -10.72 3.73 -8.81
CA MET A 77 -11.52 3.15 -7.73
C MET A 77 -10.88 1.91 -7.11
N GLN A 78 -9.75 1.45 -7.62
CA GLN A 78 -8.99 0.41 -6.92
C GLN A 78 -8.34 0.97 -5.65
N MET A 79 -8.20 0.16 -4.61
CA MET A 79 -7.59 0.60 -3.35
C MET A 79 -6.13 1.07 -3.54
N CYS A 80 -5.41 0.51 -4.50
CA CYS A 80 -4.05 0.95 -4.84
C CYS A 80 -4.03 2.35 -5.46
N ASP A 81 -5.06 2.75 -6.22
CA ASP A 81 -5.15 4.11 -6.79
C ASP A 81 -5.28 5.14 -5.67
N TRP A 82 -6.16 4.86 -4.69
CA TRP A 82 -6.28 5.69 -3.48
C TRP A 82 -5.02 5.66 -2.65
N GLY A 83 -4.33 4.51 -2.58
CA GLY A 83 -3.04 4.35 -1.92
C GLY A 83 -1.96 5.26 -2.49
N ILE A 84 -1.91 5.42 -3.83
CA ILE A 84 -1.02 6.37 -4.51
C ILE A 84 -1.31 7.80 -4.04
N VAL A 85 -2.58 8.21 -4.07
CA VAL A 85 -2.97 9.57 -3.64
C VAL A 85 -2.59 9.81 -2.18
N VAL A 86 -2.93 8.88 -1.30
CA VAL A 86 -2.69 9.02 0.14
C VAL A 86 -1.20 9.05 0.48
N VAL A 87 -0.36 8.22 -0.17
CA VAL A 87 1.09 8.26 0.09
C VAL A 87 1.71 9.56 -0.43
N ILE A 88 1.28 10.07 -1.58
CA ILE A 88 1.72 11.38 -2.09
C ILE A 88 1.33 12.49 -1.12
N VAL A 89 0.07 12.53 -0.67
CA VAL A 89 -0.40 13.51 0.31
C VAL A 89 0.39 13.41 1.62
N ALA A 90 0.69 12.19 2.09
CA ALA A 90 1.50 11.97 3.29
C ALA A 90 2.92 12.53 3.13
N MET A 91 3.57 12.28 1.98
CA MET A 91 4.92 12.77 1.69
C MET A 91 4.98 14.30 1.64
N TRP A 92 4.04 14.94 0.95
CA TRP A 92 4.06 16.39 0.77
C TRP A 92 3.61 17.17 2.00
N THR A 93 2.56 16.70 2.68
CA THR A 93 2.06 17.40 3.87
C THR A 93 2.92 17.15 5.10
N GLY A 94 3.63 16.03 5.16
CA GLY A 94 4.36 15.61 6.33
C GLY A 94 3.48 15.48 7.58
N ARG A 95 2.21 15.14 7.41
CA ARG A 95 1.27 14.98 8.54
C ARG A 95 1.14 13.52 8.93
N GLN A 96 1.37 13.21 10.19
CA GLN A 96 1.26 11.88 10.78
C GLN A 96 -0.07 11.18 10.42
N ARG A 97 -1.19 11.89 10.38
CA ARG A 97 -2.51 11.32 10.09
C ARG A 97 -2.60 10.73 8.66
N TRP A 98 -2.00 11.39 7.66
CA TRP A 98 -1.96 10.87 6.30
C TRP A 98 -1.00 9.69 6.17
N PHE A 99 0.14 9.74 6.90
CA PHE A 99 1.04 8.61 6.98
C PHE A 99 0.35 7.37 7.56
N GLU A 100 -0.48 7.51 8.59
CA GLU A 100 -1.18 6.39 9.21
C GLU A 100 -2.10 5.65 8.21
N VAL A 101 -2.84 6.39 7.40
CA VAL A 101 -3.67 5.80 6.33
C VAL A 101 -2.78 5.15 5.26
N ALA A 102 -1.73 5.87 4.79
CA ALA A 102 -0.77 5.34 3.82
C ALA A 102 -0.09 4.06 4.32
N TYR A 103 0.20 3.97 5.62
CA TYR A 103 0.80 2.79 6.23
C TYR A 103 -0.12 1.57 6.13
N PHE A 104 -1.37 1.69 6.59
CA PHE A 104 -2.30 0.56 6.58
C PHE A 104 -2.70 0.14 5.17
N TRP A 105 -2.98 1.08 4.29
CA TRP A 105 -3.35 0.79 2.90
C TRP A 105 -2.14 0.38 2.06
N GLY A 106 -1.02 1.11 2.22
CA GLY A 106 0.19 0.86 1.46
C GLY A 106 0.86 -0.45 1.84
N ILE A 107 1.09 -0.72 3.13
CA ILE A 107 1.70 -1.99 3.54
C ILE A 107 0.67 -3.12 3.53
N GLY A 108 -0.55 -2.91 4.06
CA GLY A 108 -1.58 -3.95 4.15
C GLY A 108 -2.07 -4.44 2.80
N GLY A 109 -2.36 -3.52 1.88
CA GLY A 109 -2.90 -3.86 0.57
C GLY A 109 -1.82 -4.16 -0.48
N THR A 110 -0.79 -3.31 -0.58
CA THR A 110 0.16 -3.41 -1.70
C THR A 110 1.30 -4.40 -1.47
N LEU A 111 1.66 -4.70 -0.22
CA LEU A 111 2.71 -5.70 0.05
C LEU A 111 2.30 -7.08 -0.45
N GLN A 112 1.04 -7.48 -0.24
CA GLN A 112 0.54 -8.74 -0.77
C GLN A 112 0.56 -8.75 -2.31
N ALA A 113 0.17 -7.63 -2.94
CA ALA A 113 0.22 -7.50 -4.40
C ALA A 113 1.66 -7.62 -4.95
N VAL A 114 2.67 -7.15 -4.21
CA VAL A 114 4.08 -7.30 -4.60
C VAL A 114 4.59 -8.72 -4.38
N LEU A 115 4.19 -9.40 -3.29
CA LEU A 115 4.67 -10.75 -2.97
C LEU A 115 3.96 -11.85 -3.77
N THR A 116 2.66 -11.70 -3.99
CA THR A 116 1.80 -12.67 -4.70
C THR A 116 0.95 -11.95 -5.74
N PRO A 117 1.58 -11.40 -6.80
CA PRO A 117 0.88 -10.59 -7.78
C PRO A 117 -0.06 -11.44 -8.64
N ASN A 118 -1.25 -10.93 -8.89
CA ASN A 118 -2.15 -11.47 -9.92
C ASN A 118 -1.81 -10.81 -11.26
N LEU A 119 -0.71 -11.25 -11.86
CA LEU A 119 -0.19 -10.68 -13.10
C LEU A 119 0.07 -11.80 -14.12
N ARG A 120 -0.45 -11.62 -15.33
CA ARG A 120 -0.28 -12.60 -16.42
C ARG A 120 1.03 -12.36 -17.20
N TYR A 121 1.45 -11.12 -17.35
CA TYR A 121 2.55 -10.71 -18.22
C TYR A 121 3.81 -10.39 -17.44
N GLY A 122 4.93 -10.97 -17.87
CA GLY A 122 6.26 -10.75 -17.28
C GLY A 122 7.00 -9.57 -17.90
N PHE A 123 8.17 -9.28 -17.33
CA PHE A 123 9.08 -8.26 -17.87
C PHE A 123 9.58 -8.66 -19.26
N PRO A 124 9.67 -7.72 -20.23
CA PRO A 124 9.54 -6.27 -20.11
C PRO A 124 8.16 -5.69 -20.47
N ASP A 125 7.09 -6.45 -20.36
CA ASP A 125 5.75 -5.94 -20.67
C ASP A 125 5.40 -4.72 -19.83
N TRP A 126 4.72 -3.72 -20.44
CA TRP A 126 4.33 -2.50 -19.76
C TRP A 126 3.42 -2.74 -18.54
N ARG A 127 2.57 -3.76 -18.60
CA ARG A 127 1.69 -4.14 -17.48
C ARG A 127 2.48 -4.59 -16.27
N PHE A 128 3.59 -5.32 -16.47
CA PHE A 128 4.53 -5.67 -15.40
C PHE A 128 5.17 -4.41 -14.81
N ILE A 129 5.75 -3.56 -15.67
CA ILE A 129 6.45 -2.34 -15.24
C ILE A 129 5.51 -1.43 -14.46
N SER A 130 4.32 -1.15 -15.01
CA SER A 130 3.35 -0.26 -14.38
C SER A 130 2.82 -0.80 -13.06
N PHE A 131 2.50 -2.10 -13.01
CA PHE A 131 2.02 -2.76 -11.80
C PHE A 131 3.03 -2.64 -10.66
N PHE A 132 4.27 -3.03 -10.89
CA PHE A 132 5.29 -2.98 -9.84
C PHE A 132 5.73 -1.55 -9.51
N THR A 133 5.78 -0.64 -10.47
CA THR A 133 6.08 0.77 -10.20
C THR A 133 5.07 1.38 -9.24
N SER A 134 3.77 1.12 -9.43
CA SER A 134 2.72 1.60 -8.53
C SER A 134 2.84 0.99 -7.13
N HIS A 135 2.81 -0.33 -7.03
CA HIS A 135 2.76 -1.02 -5.75
C HIS A 135 4.07 -0.86 -4.94
N CYS A 136 5.22 -1.04 -5.59
CA CYS A 136 6.52 -0.83 -4.95
C CYS A 136 6.73 0.64 -4.56
N GLY A 137 6.31 1.58 -5.41
CA GLY A 137 6.42 3.01 -5.13
C GLY A 137 5.62 3.45 -3.89
N ILE A 138 4.42 2.89 -3.68
CA ILE A 138 3.65 3.13 -2.45
C ILE A 138 4.42 2.63 -1.22
N ILE A 139 4.94 1.40 -1.24
CA ILE A 139 5.70 0.82 -0.14
C ILE A 139 6.96 1.65 0.13
N ILE A 140 7.70 2.01 -0.92
CA ILE A 140 8.92 2.83 -0.82
C ILE A 140 8.60 4.17 -0.16
N GLY A 141 7.52 4.84 -0.58
CA GLY A 141 7.09 6.13 0.00
C GLY A 141 6.74 6.03 1.48
N VAL A 142 6.00 4.99 1.89
CA VAL A 142 5.65 4.74 3.29
C VAL A 142 6.90 4.47 4.13
N VAL A 143 7.77 3.55 3.70
CA VAL A 143 9.00 3.20 4.44
C VAL A 143 9.97 4.38 4.49
N PHE A 144 10.08 5.16 3.40
CA PHE A 144 10.86 6.40 3.39
C PHE A 144 10.41 7.39 4.47
N LEU A 145 9.09 7.60 4.64
CA LEU A 145 8.55 8.45 5.71
C LEU A 145 8.82 7.89 7.11
N MET A 146 8.68 6.58 7.29
CA MET A 146 9.04 5.93 8.55
C MET A 146 10.51 6.20 8.92
N LEU A 147 11.40 6.07 7.96
CA LEU A 147 12.83 6.20 8.17
C LEU A 147 13.25 7.67 8.32
N THR A 148 12.75 8.61 7.54
CA THR A 148 13.18 10.01 7.55
C THR A 148 12.51 10.82 8.64
N ARG A 149 11.21 10.65 8.83
CA ARG A 149 10.40 11.42 9.79
C ARG A 149 10.13 10.67 11.08
N ARG A 150 10.61 9.43 11.22
CA ARG A 150 10.38 8.54 12.37
C ARG A 150 8.88 8.32 12.64
N TYR A 151 8.06 8.38 11.59
CA TYR A 151 6.64 8.10 11.71
C TYR A 151 6.39 6.64 12.01
N ARG A 152 5.38 6.39 12.82
CA ARG A 152 4.91 5.05 13.17
C ARG A 152 3.41 5.09 13.46
N PRO A 153 2.71 3.97 13.33
CA PRO A 153 1.32 3.89 13.78
C PRO A 153 1.23 3.88 15.31
N TYR A 154 0.10 4.36 15.81
CA TYR A 154 -0.32 4.38 17.21
C TYR A 154 -1.67 3.64 17.34
N PRO A 155 -2.18 3.32 18.55
CA PRO A 155 -3.48 2.65 18.71
C PRO A 155 -4.61 3.37 17.97
N MET A 156 -4.67 4.72 18.07
CA MET A 156 -5.68 5.53 17.39
C MET A 156 -5.51 5.54 15.84
N SER A 157 -4.35 5.12 15.34
CA SER A 157 -4.12 5.01 13.89
C SER A 157 -4.94 3.90 13.26
N ILE A 158 -5.24 2.83 14.02
CA ILE A 158 -6.14 1.74 13.58
C ILE A 158 -7.53 2.33 13.34
N VAL A 159 -8.05 3.12 14.30
CA VAL A 159 -9.38 3.74 14.18
C VAL A 159 -9.43 4.68 12.97
N ARG A 160 -8.40 5.52 12.79
CA ARG A 160 -8.35 6.44 11.64
C ARG A 160 -8.24 5.70 10.30
N GLY A 161 -7.37 4.70 10.22
CA GLY A 161 -7.25 3.84 9.04
C GLY A 161 -8.57 3.14 8.73
N TRP A 162 -9.25 2.63 9.76
CA TRP A 162 -10.55 2.00 9.63
C TRP A 162 -11.60 2.97 9.08
N LEU A 163 -11.76 4.15 9.65
CA LEU A 163 -12.74 5.14 9.19
C LEU A 163 -12.49 5.57 7.73
N TRP A 164 -11.23 5.71 7.32
CA TRP A 164 -10.91 5.97 5.92
C TRP A 164 -11.21 4.76 5.02
N SER A 165 -11.03 3.54 5.51
CA SER A 165 -11.41 2.33 4.77
C SER A 165 -12.92 2.21 4.61
N GLU A 166 -13.71 2.57 5.63
CA GLU A 166 -15.16 2.64 5.53
C GLU A 166 -15.62 3.70 4.51
N PHE A 167 -14.98 4.87 4.51
CA PHE A 167 -15.26 5.90 3.52
C PHE A 167 -14.97 5.40 2.09
N TYR A 168 -13.80 4.79 1.88
CA TYR A 168 -13.45 4.16 0.60
C TYR A 168 -14.47 3.08 0.22
N PHE A 169 -14.83 2.20 1.16
CA PHE A 169 -15.78 1.12 0.95
C PHE A 169 -17.13 1.65 0.47
N VAL A 170 -17.70 2.65 1.16
CA VAL A 170 -19.00 3.22 0.80
C VAL A 170 -18.95 3.87 -0.59
N VAL A 171 -17.94 4.69 -0.86
CA VAL A 171 -17.78 5.33 -2.17
C VAL A 171 -17.63 4.31 -3.28
N THR A 172 -16.75 3.32 -3.09
CA THR A 172 -16.48 2.29 -4.10
C THR A 172 -17.70 1.40 -4.32
N LEU A 173 -18.41 1.02 -3.27
CA LEU A 173 -19.63 0.21 -3.40
C LEU A 173 -20.73 0.95 -4.18
N ILE A 174 -20.89 2.26 -3.97
CA ILE A 174 -21.82 3.08 -4.75
C ILE A 174 -21.41 3.09 -6.22
N VAL A 175 -20.13 3.33 -6.52
CA VAL A 175 -19.61 3.34 -7.88
C VAL A 175 -19.78 1.95 -8.53
N ASP A 176 -19.50 0.87 -7.83
CA ASP A 176 -19.69 -0.51 -8.31
C ASP A 176 -21.16 -0.77 -8.67
N LYS A 177 -22.09 -0.38 -7.80
CA LYS A 177 -23.54 -0.54 -8.07
C LYS A 177 -24.00 0.27 -9.27
N VAL A 178 -23.48 1.48 -9.48
CA VAL A 178 -23.84 2.35 -10.61
C VAL A 178 -23.22 1.87 -11.92
N THR A 179 -21.97 1.43 -11.88
CA THR A 179 -21.21 1.06 -13.08
C THR A 179 -21.34 -0.41 -13.45
N GLY A 180 -21.71 -1.27 -12.49
CA GLY A 180 -21.68 -2.74 -12.65
C GLY A 180 -20.25 -3.29 -12.70
N PHE A 181 -19.23 -2.49 -12.38
CA PHE A 181 -17.83 -2.92 -12.28
C PHE A 181 -17.54 -3.41 -10.85
N ASN A 182 -16.45 -4.12 -10.62
CA ASN A 182 -16.12 -4.73 -9.32
C ASN A 182 -14.79 -4.21 -8.79
N TYR A 183 -14.74 -2.93 -8.38
CA TYR A 183 -13.55 -2.36 -7.75
C TYR A 183 -13.41 -2.86 -6.31
N GLY A 184 -12.17 -3.07 -5.89
CA GLY A 184 -11.89 -3.56 -4.54
C GLY A 184 -12.54 -4.91 -4.20
N PHE A 185 -13.09 -5.61 -5.20
CA PHE A 185 -13.80 -6.90 -5.06
C PHE A 185 -15.03 -6.83 -4.14
N LEU A 186 -15.77 -5.71 -4.16
CA LEU A 186 -16.88 -5.51 -3.25
C LEU A 186 -18.17 -6.19 -3.72
N LEU A 187 -18.35 -6.47 -5.03
CA LEU A 187 -19.53 -7.15 -5.53
C LEU A 187 -19.36 -8.68 -5.54
N HIS A 188 -18.17 -9.16 -5.87
CA HIS A 188 -17.82 -10.58 -5.91
C HIS A 188 -16.31 -10.78 -5.73
N LYS A 189 -15.91 -11.98 -5.35
CA LYS A 189 -14.52 -12.39 -5.19
C LYS A 189 -13.72 -12.26 -6.50
N PRO A 190 -12.39 -12.06 -6.44
CA PRO A 190 -11.53 -12.16 -7.61
C PRO A 190 -11.55 -13.58 -8.17
N GLU A 191 -11.35 -13.73 -9.49
CA GLU A 191 -11.21 -15.03 -10.14
C GLU A 191 -9.92 -15.74 -9.74
N ALA A 192 -8.85 -14.98 -9.52
CA ALA A 192 -7.57 -15.51 -9.05
C ALA A 192 -7.63 -15.93 -7.59
N PHE A 193 -6.94 -17.03 -7.27
CA PHE A 193 -6.83 -17.50 -5.90
C PHE A 193 -6.15 -16.45 -5.00
N SER A 194 -6.81 -16.12 -3.90
CA SER A 194 -6.37 -15.13 -2.93
C SER A 194 -6.92 -15.44 -1.54
N VAL A 195 -6.55 -14.65 -0.53
CA VAL A 195 -7.17 -14.74 0.81
C VAL A 195 -8.69 -14.62 0.75
N LEU A 196 -9.21 -13.86 -0.22
CA LEU A 196 -10.65 -13.67 -0.40
C LEU A 196 -11.37 -14.95 -0.88
N SER A 197 -10.64 -15.90 -1.44
CA SER A 197 -11.22 -17.18 -1.88
C SER A 197 -11.75 -18.02 -0.73
N PHE A 198 -11.23 -17.82 0.49
CA PHE A 198 -11.68 -18.51 1.70
C PHE A 198 -12.94 -17.91 2.34
N LEU A 199 -13.38 -16.73 1.88
CA LEU A 199 -14.56 -16.06 2.41
C LEU A 199 -15.85 -16.68 1.85
N SER A 200 -16.97 -16.37 2.49
CA SER A 200 -18.31 -16.87 2.12
C SER A 200 -18.71 -16.47 0.70
N ASP A 201 -19.54 -17.30 0.04
CA ASP A 201 -20.18 -16.95 -1.23
C ASP A 201 -21.46 -16.13 -1.05
N SER A 202 -22.02 -16.09 0.18
CA SER A 202 -23.12 -15.20 0.54
C SER A 202 -22.63 -13.76 0.60
N TRP A 203 -23.11 -12.89 -0.28
CA TRP A 203 -22.64 -11.52 -0.41
C TRP A 203 -22.64 -10.71 0.89
N PRO A 204 -23.69 -10.68 1.73
CA PRO A 204 -23.65 -9.95 3.00
C PRO A 204 -22.60 -10.50 3.96
N LEU A 205 -22.46 -11.84 4.02
CA LEU A 205 -21.47 -12.46 4.88
C LEU A 205 -20.04 -12.25 4.34
N TYR A 206 -19.87 -12.29 3.02
CA TYR A 206 -18.61 -11.95 2.36
C TYR A 206 -18.11 -10.55 2.74
N LEU A 207 -18.98 -9.53 2.64
CA LEU A 207 -18.63 -8.17 3.03
C LEU A 207 -18.27 -8.06 4.51
N THR A 208 -19.04 -8.71 5.39
CA THR A 208 -18.73 -8.74 6.83
C THR A 208 -17.37 -9.37 7.10
N GLN A 209 -17.06 -10.49 6.43
CA GLN A 209 -15.78 -11.15 6.55
C GLN A 209 -14.64 -10.32 5.95
N LEU A 210 -14.88 -9.60 4.85
CA LEU A 210 -13.91 -8.69 4.25
C LEU A 210 -13.48 -7.59 5.23
N HIS A 211 -14.43 -7.00 5.96
CA HIS A 211 -14.14 -6.05 7.04
C HIS A 211 -13.32 -6.72 8.16
N GLY A 212 -13.67 -7.94 8.56
CA GLY A 212 -12.92 -8.70 9.56
C GLY A 212 -11.45 -8.94 9.12
N VAL A 213 -11.24 -9.32 7.86
CA VAL A 213 -9.90 -9.50 7.27
C VAL A 213 -9.13 -8.18 7.27
N ALA A 214 -9.74 -7.07 6.86
CA ALA A 214 -9.09 -5.76 6.88
C ALA A 214 -8.67 -5.35 8.29
N LEU A 215 -9.56 -5.53 9.29
CA LEU A 215 -9.24 -5.24 10.69
C LEU A 215 -8.11 -6.13 11.21
N LEU A 216 -8.13 -7.43 10.89
CA LEU A 216 -7.05 -8.35 11.26
C LEU A 216 -5.70 -7.88 10.68
N PHE A 217 -5.67 -7.48 9.41
CA PHE A 217 -4.45 -6.91 8.81
C PHE A 217 -3.97 -5.67 9.56
N PHE A 218 -4.87 -4.76 9.94
CA PHE A 218 -4.49 -3.56 10.70
C PHE A 218 -3.90 -3.91 12.07
N LEU A 219 -4.49 -4.88 12.76
CA LEU A 219 -3.99 -5.36 14.05
C LEU A 219 -2.61 -6.02 13.91
N VAL A 220 -2.44 -6.88 12.90
CA VAL A 220 -1.15 -7.53 12.61
C VAL A 220 -0.07 -6.49 12.27
N LEU A 221 -0.38 -5.50 11.44
CA LEU A 221 0.56 -4.43 11.10
C LEU A 221 0.90 -3.52 12.28
N TYR A 222 -0.03 -3.34 13.22
CA TYR A 222 0.22 -2.57 14.44
C TYR A 222 0.95 -3.38 15.52
N ALA A 223 0.81 -4.72 15.55
CA ALA A 223 1.34 -5.58 16.60
C ALA A 223 2.83 -5.36 16.94
N PRO A 224 3.78 -5.21 15.98
CA PRO A 224 5.17 -4.95 16.29
C PRO A 224 5.38 -3.68 17.14
N PHE A 225 4.60 -2.64 16.87
CA PHE A 225 4.67 -1.37 17.62
C PHE A 225 4.04 -1.50 19.00
N ALA A 226 2.95 -2.26 19.13
CA ALA A 226 2.32 -2.56 20.42
C ALA A 226 3.29 -3.32 21.35
N VAL A 227 3.97 -4.34 20.82
CA VAL A 227 4.96 -5.12 21.57
C VAL A 227 6.14 -4.24 22.00
N PHE A 228 6.66 -3.41 21.09
CA PHE A 228 7.74 -2.48 21.41
C PHE A 228 7.34 -1.50 22.52
N ASP A 229 6.14 -0.90 22.46
CA ASP A 229 5.65 0.02 23.46
C ASP A 229 5.41 -0.65 24.82
N ALA A 230 4.89 -1.88 24.82
CA ALA A 230 4.71 -2.68 26.04
C ALA A 230 6.05 -3.01 26.73
N ALA A 231 7.05 -3.44 25.94
CA ALA A 231 8.39 -3.74 26.45
C ALA A 231 9.04 -2.49 27.07
N LYS A 232 8.90 -1.31 26.43
CA LYS A 232 9.43 -0.05 26.93
C LYS A 232 8.78 0.37 28.26
N ARG A 233 7.46 0.21 28.41
CA ARG A 233 6.76 0.49 29.67
C ARG A 233 7.18 -0.43 30.81
N GLY A 234 7.38 -1.72 30.51
CA GLY A 234 7.83 -2.72 31.49
C GLY A 234 9.24 -2.44 32.01
N PHE A 235 10.13 -1.89 31.17
CA PHE A 235 11.48 -1.50 31.56
C PHE A 235 11.47 -0.27 32.48
N VAL A 236 10.73 0.79 32.13
CA VAL A 236 10.60 2.01 32.96
C VAL A 236 9.96 1.71 34.31
N GLY A 237 8.98 0.82 34.38
CA GLY A 237 8.33 0.40 35.64
C GLY A 237 9.27 -0.38 36.58
N LYS A 238 10.27 -1.08 36.06
CA LYS A 238 11.27 -1.80 36.86
C LYS A 238 12.36 -0.88 37.44
N THR A 239 12.83 0.09 36.66
CA THR A 239 13.84 1.06 37.13
C THR A 239 13.27 2.00 38.19
N GLY A 240 12.03 2.49 38.05
CA GLY A 240 11.41 3.35 39.07
C GLY A 240 11.09 2.63 40.40
N LYS A 241 10.95 1.29 40.41
CA LYS A 241 10.78 0.51 41.64
C LYS A 241 12.13 0.27 42.36
N GLN A 242 13.25 0.21 41.65
CA GLN A 242 14.57 0.08 42.27
C GLN A 242 15.06 1.38 42.95
N GLU A 243 14.73 2.54 42.41
CA GLU A 243 15.05 3.83 43.03
C GLU A 243 14.19 4.14 44.27
N ALA A 244 13.00 3.54 44.40
CA ALA A 244 12.14 3.76 45.58
C ALA A 244 12.44 2.80 46.74
N THR A 245 13.45 1.91 46.62
CA THR A 245 13.80 0.90 47.62
C THR A 245 15.21 1.12 48.19
N LEU A 246 15.87 2.21 47.83
CA LEU A 246 17.15 2.72 48.42
C LEU A 246 16.90 4.00 49.21
#